data_e929f36de468d47ef20c90251304aa4a
#
_entry.id   e929f36de468d47ef20c90251304aa4a
#
_cell.length_a   1.000
_cell.length_b   1.000
_cell.length_c   1.000
_cell.angle_alpha   90.00
_cell.angle_beta   90.00
_cell.angle_gamma   90.00
#
_symmetry.space_group_name_H-M   'P 1'
#
loop_
_entity.id
_entity.type
_entity.pdbx_description
1 polymer ?
#
loop_
_entity_poly.entity_id
_entity_poly.type
_entity_poly.pdbx_seq_one_letter_code
_entity_poly.pdbx_strand_id
1 'polypeptide(L)'
;IIIFMIDGIKIIKKEQIIDERGKIMHMMRNDDPNFTKFGEVYFSYSHPNMIKAWHLHKRMTVNYVCVVGKIKLVLFDDREQSPTKGMLQEIFLTTENYNLVSVPPGIWNGFKSVENKFSIIANCSDIPHEAKEMERKPFDDPYFNYSWNIKLG
;
A
#
# COMPACT_ATOMS: atom_id res chain seq x y z
N ILE A 1 -11.00 18.23 10.71
CA ILE A 1 -11.16 16.75 10.83
C ILE A 1 -9.76 16.19 11.05
N ILE A 2 -9.51 15.67 12.24
CA ILE A 2 -8.25 14.97 12.53
C ILE A 2 -8.38 13.57 11.92
N ILE A 3 -7.69 13.34 10.83
CA ILE A 3 -7.57 11.99 10.26
C ILE A 3 -6.52 11.27 11.11
N PHE A 4 -6.97 10.37 11.96
CA PHE A 4 -6.06 9.48 12.68
C PHE A 4 -5.42 8.51 11.68
N MET A 5 -4.11 8.59 11.52
CA MET A 5 -3.33 7.64 10.73
C MET A 5 -2.60 6.67 11.65
N ILE A 6 -2.42 5.44 11.18
CA ILE A 6 -1.52 4.48 11.82
C ILE A 6 -0.14 5.10 11.93
N ASP A 7 0.45 5.04 13.11
CA ASP A 7 1.77 5.60 13.37
C ASP A 7 2.85 5.04 12.42
N GLY A 8 3.65 5.93 11.85
CA GLY A 8 4.71 5.57 10.89
C GLY A 8 4.27 5.42 9.43
N ILE A 9 2.97 5.39 9.14
CA ILE A 9 2.50 5.45 7.75
C ILE A 9 2.76 6.83 7.18
N LYS A 10 3.27 6.87 5.94
CA LYS A 10 3.45 8.13 5.21
C LYS A 10 2.63 8.08 3.93
N ILE A 11 1.83 9.10 3.70
CA ILE A 11 1.10 9.32 2.44
C ILE A 11 1.73 10.54 1.78
N ILE A 12 2.40 10.33 0.66
CA ILE A 12 3.21 11.35 0.00
C ILE A 12 2.64 11.59 -1.39
N LYS A 13 2.16 12.81 -1.63
CA LYS A 13 1.73 13.20 -2.98
C LYS A 13 2.93 13.17 -3.91
N LYS A 14 2.79 12.47 -5.04
CA LYS A 14 3.83 12.36 -6.05
C LYS A 14 3.48 13.19 -7.28
N GLU A 15 4.52 13.70 -7.91
CA GLU A 15 4.39 14.54 -9.08
C GLU A 15 3.97 13.74 -10.32
N GLN A 16 3.08 14.31 -11.10
CA GLN A 16 2.74 13.86 -12.45
C GLN A 16 3.01 15.00 -13.43
N ILE A 17 3.84 14.76 -14.44
CA ILE A 17 4.15 15.72 -15.48
C ILE A 17 3.31 15.34 -16.70
N ILE A 18 2.32 16.14 -17.02
CA ILE A 18 1.31 15.88 -18.05
C ILE A 18 1.58 16.76 -19.25
N ASP A 19 1.56 16.17 -20.46
CA ASP A 19 1.61 16.90 -21.74
C ASP A 19 0.70 16.22 -22.79
N GLU A 20 0.69 16.73 -24.03
CA GLU A 20 -0.14 16.19 -25.11
C GLU A 20 0.13 14.72 -25.46
N ARG A 21 1.28 14.19 -25.10
CA ARG A 21 1.69 12.80 -25.38
C ARG A 21 1.28 11.82 -24.27
N GLY A 22 0.92 12.35 -23.09
CA GLY A 22 0.58 11.55 -21.92
C GLY A 22 1.15 12.14 -20.63
N LYS A 23 1.72 11.28 -19.76
CA LYS A 23 2.28 11.75 -18.49
C LYS A 23 3.45 10.90 -17.99
N ILE A 24 4.35 11.55 -17.24
CA ILE A 24 5.34 10.89 -16.40
C ILE A 24 4.80 10.87 -14.98
N MET A 25 4.90 9.73 -14.33
CA MET A 25 4.44 9.52 -12.95
C MET A 25 5.66 9.20 -12.08
N HIS A 26 6.11 10.18 -11.29
CA HIS A 26 7.23 9.96 -10.38
C HIS A 26 6.83 9.03 -9.24
N MET A 27 7.71 8.11 -8.85
CA MET A 27 7.48 7.21 -7.72
C MET A 27 8.51 7.42 -6.61
N MET A 28 9.76 7.10 -6.88
CA MET A 28 10.83 7.14 -5.87
C MET A 28 12.11 7.67 -6.50
N ARG A 29 12.71 8.64 -5.84
CA ARG A 29 14.03 9.19 -6.18
C ARG A 29 14.97 8.96 -5.00
N ASN A 30 16.25 8.81 -5.26
CA ASN A 30 17.24 8.64 -4.20
C ASN A 30 17.47 9.92 -3.37
N ASP A 31 16.96 11.07 -3.84
CA ASP A 31 16.97 12.34 -3.11
C ASP A 31 15.62 12.69 -2.46
N ASP A 32 14.61 11.78 -2.53
CA ASP A 32 13.35 11.93 -1.81
C ASP A 32 13.58 11.80 -0.29
N PRO A 33 12.92 12.63 0.55
CA PRO A 33 13.10 12.58 2.02
C PRO A 33 12.75 11.23 2.67
N ASN A 34 11.90 10.43 2.02
CA ASN A 34 11.49 9.12 2.50
C ASN A 34 12.31 7.96 1.90
N PHE A 35 13.27 8.25 1.03
CA PHE A 35 14.16 7.24 0.49
C PHE A 35 15.20 6.85 1.55
N THR A 36 15.41 5.56 1.74
CA THR A 36 16.46 5.01 2.61
C THR A 36 17.50 4.25 1.81
N LYS A 37 17.08 3.21 1.11
CA LYS A 37 17.90 2.39 0.24
C LYS A 37 17.03 1.66 -0.77
N PHE A 38 17.65 1.14 -1.80
CA PHE A 38 16.99 0.31 -2.81
C PHE A 38 17.11 -1.18 -2.46
N GLY A 39 15.98 -1.89 -2.44
CA GLY A 39 15.94 -3.33 -2.33
C GLY A 39 15.51 -3.99 -3.64
N GLU A 40 14.28 -3.78 -4.02
CA GLU A 40 13.71 -4.27 -5.28
C GLU A 40 12.54 -3.40 -5.74
N VAL A 41 12.21 -3.51 -7.03
CA VAL A 41 10.96 -3.00 -7.60
C VAL A 41 10.21 -4.16 -8.24
N TYR A 42 8.92 -4.25 -7.95
CA TYR A 42 8.02 -5.14 -8.67
C TYR A 42 6.66 -4.49 -8.91
N PHE A 43 5.94 -5.03 -9.88
CA PHE A 43 4.57 -4.65 -10.21
C PHE A 43 3.64 -5.80 -9.86
N SER A 44 2.57 -5.49 -9.12
CA SER A 44 1.52 -6.45 -8.82
C SER A 44 0.28 -6.16 -9.65
N TYR A 45 0.01 -7.03 -10.60
CA TYR A 45 -1.21 -7.00 -11.40
C TYR A 45 -2.36 -7.64 -10.62
N SER A 46 -3.51 -6.98 -10.59
CA SER A 46 -4.74 -7.51 -9.99
C SER A 46 -5.88 -7.48 -10.96
N HIS A 47 -6.53 -8.63 -11.15
CA HIS A 47 -7.81 -8.69 -11.86
C HIS A 47 -8.87 -7.88 -11.12
N PRO A 48 -9.97 -7.46 -11.82
CA PRO A 48 -11.05 -6.72 -11.18
C PRO A 48 -11.60 -7.42 -9.94
N ASN A 49 -11.83 -6.65 -8.88
CA ASN A 49 -12.38 -7.09 -7.60
C ASN A 49 -11.56 -8.13 -6.82
N MET A 50 -10.38 -8.50 -7.30
CA MET A 50 -9.53 -9.47 -6.58
C MET A 50 -8.87 -8.85 -5.36
N ILE A 51 -8.78 -9.66 -4.31
CA ILE A 51 -8.15 -9.32 -3.04
C ILE A 51 -6.80 -10.01 -2.95
N LYS A 52 -5.78 -9.26 -2.57
CA LYS A 52 -4.45 -9.77 -2.22
C LYS A 52 -4.14 -9.34 -0.79
N ALA A 53 -4.47 -10.19 0.18
CA ALA A 53 -4.30 -9.94 1.61
C ALA A 53 -4.14 -11.28 2.35
N TRP A 54 -3.68 -11.27 3.55
CA TRP A 54 -2.94 -10.29 4.31
C TRP A 54 -1.49 -10.69 4.37
N HIS A 55 -0.60 -9.72 4.41
CA HIS A 55 0.83 -9.99 4.62
C HIS A 55 1.44 -8.91 5.53
N LEU A 56 2.43 -9.31 6.29
CA LEU A 56 3.19 -8.49 7.21
C LEU A 56 4.66 -8.69 6.95
N HIS A 57 5.39 -7.60 6.81
CA HIS A 57 6.84 -7.60 6.70
C HIS A 57 7.48 -7.35 8.07
N LYS A 58 8.48 -8.15 8.42
CA LYS A 58 9.20 -8.00 9.69
C LYS A 58 10.27 -6.92 9.66
N ARG A 59 10.86 -6.70 8.49
CA ARG A 59 11.99 -5.78 8.29
C ARG A 59 11.82 -4.83 7.10
N MET A 60 11.06 -5.27 6.07
CA MET A 60 10.89 -4.51 4.84
C MET A 60 9.95 -3.33 5.04
N THR A 61 10.36 -2.15 4.57
CA THR A 61 9.46 -1.04 4.29
C THR A 61 8.99 -1.17 2.85
N VAL A 62 7.68 -1.18 2.65
CA VAL A 62 7.07 -1.19 1.31
C VAL A 62 6.63 0.22 0.94
N ASN A 63 6.79 0.57 -0.33
CA ASN A 63 6.36 1.85 -0.88
C ASN A 63 5.48 1.60 -2.09
N TYR A 64 4.18 1.84 -1.94
CA TYR A 64 3.17 1.54 -2.94
C TYR A 64 2.71 2.79 -3.69
N VAL A 65 2.59 2.68 -5.01
CA VAL A 65 1.81 3.57 -5.85
C VAL A 65 0.90 2.76 -6.75
N CYS A 66 -0.28 3.29 -7.09
CA CYS A 66 -1.15 2.70 -8.09
C CYS A 66 -0.88 3.38 -9.44
N VAL A 67 -0.38 2.63 -10.41
CA VAL A 67 -0.03 3.16 -11.74
C VAL A 67 -1.11 2.89 -12.79
N VAL A 68 -2.01 1.96 -12.53
CA VAL A 68 -3.20 1.67 -13.35
C VAL A 68 -4.36 1.30 -12.44
N GLY A 69 -5.52 1.85 -12.72
CA GLY A 69 -6.76 1.52 -12.00
C GLY A 69 -6.88 2.18 -10.64
N LYS A 70 -7.59 1.50 -9.73
CA LYS A 70 -7.89 1.97 -8.39
C LYS A 70 -7.80 0.84 -7.38
N ILE A 71 -7.10 1.09 -6.31
CA ILE A 71 -6.85 0.14 -5.24
C ILE A 71 -7.38 0.69 -3.92
N LYS A 72 -8.07 -0.15 -3.15
CA LYS A 72 -8.27 0.06 -1.72
C LYS A 72 -7.17 -0.71 -0.99
N LEU A 73 -6.22 0.03 -0.42
CA LEU A 73 -5.20 -0.51 0.47
C LEU A 73 -5.74 -0.51 1.89
N VAL A 74 -5.62 -1.63 2.59
CA VAL A 74 -6.06 -1.77 3.98
C VAL A 74 -4.87 -2.14 4.83
N LEU A 75 -4.72 -1.42 5.93
CA LEU A 75 -3.62 -1.55 6.90
C LEU A 75 -4.17 -1.90 8.27
N PHE A 76 -3.46 -2.75 9.01
CA PHE A 76 -3.77 -3.07 10.39
C PHE A 76 -2.49 -3.06 11.22
N ASP A 77 -2.46 -2.23 12.25
CA ASP A 77 -1.30 -2.08 13.13
C ASP A 77 -1.31 -3.12 14.24
N ASP A 78 -0.37 -4.05 14.19
CA ASP A 78 -0.22 -5.15 15.17
C ASP A 78 1.04 -4.99 16.05
N ARG A 79 1.71 -3.85 15.98
CA ARG A 79 2.95 -3.61 16.73
C ARG A 79 2.66 -3.37 18.20
N GLU A 80 3.30 -4.16 19.08
CA GLU A 80 3.07 -4.12 20.54
C GLU A 80 3.30 -2.74 21.16
N GLN A 81 4.31 -2.00 20.71
CA GLN A 81 4.69 -0.71 21.28
C GLN A 81 4.12 0.49 20.50
N SER A 82 3.25 0.24 19.53
CA SER A 82 2.67 1.32 18.73
C SER A 82 1.54 2.04 19.47
N PRO A 83 1.50 3.37 19.42
CA PRO A 83 0.37 4.15 19.96
C PRO A 83 -0.93 3.90 19.20
N THR A 84 -0.85 3.32 18.00
CA THR A 84 -2.01 2.99 17.16
C THR A 84 -2.25 1.49 17.03
N LYS A 85 -1.72 0.68 17.97
CA LYS A 85 -1.97 -0.77 17.98
C LYS A 85 -3.46 -1.09 17.90
N GLY A 86 -3.82 -2.03 17.04
CA GLY A 86 -5.20 -2.45 16.80
C GLY A 86 -5.97 -1.55 15.83
N MET A 87 -5.37 -0.46 15.37
CA MET A 87 -6.02 0.44 14.40
C MET A 87 -6.04 -0.18 13.00
N LEU A 88 -7.19 -0.06 12.34
CA LEU A 88 -7.38 -0.41 10.94
C LEU A 88 -7.55 0.87 10.13
N GLN A 89 -6.88 0.95 8.99
CA GLN A 89 -6.94 2.11 8.10
C GLN A 89 -7.14 1.71 6.64
N GLU A 90 -8.04 2.40 5.95
CA GLU A 90 -8.26 2.26 4.50
C GLU A 90 -7.67 3.46 3.77
N ILE A 91 -6.95 3.20 2.68
CA ILE A 91 -6.37 4.23 1.82
C ILE A 91 -6.69 3.89 0.37
N PHE A 92 -7.28 4.84 -0.37
CA PHE A 92 -7.53 4.66 -1.80
C PHE A 92 -6.35 5.21 -2.61
N LEU A 93 -5.75 4.32 -3.41
CA LEU A 93 -4.67 4.67 -4.34
C LEU A 93 -5.22 4.69 -5.76
N THR A 94 -5.06 5.82 -6.42
CA THR A 94 -5.54 6.04 -7.79
C THR A 94 -4.52 6.83 -8.59
N THR A 95 -4.69 6.88 -9.90
CA THR A 95 -3.87 7.73 -10.78
C THR A 95 -4.30 9.20 -10.77
N GLU A 96 -5.54 9.48 -10.38
CA GLU A 96 -6.08 10.85 -10.26
C GLU A 96 -5.60 11.52 -8.96
N ASN A 97 -5.60 10.77 -7.87
CA ASN A 97 -5.03 11.18 -6.59
C ASN A 97 -3.76 10.39 -6.33
N TYR A 98 -2.71 10.72 -7.08
CA TYR A 98 -1.49 9.93 -7.18
C TYR A 98 -0.59 10.15 -5.95
N ASN A 99 -0.65 9.20 -5.03
CA ASN A 99 0.14 9.21 -3.81
C ASN A 99 1.00 7.95 -3.72
N LEU A 100 2.16 8.09 -3.08
CA LEU A 100 2.94 6.99 -2.57
C LEU A 100 2.56 6.76 -1.11
N VAL A 101 2.28 5.50 -0.75
CA VAL A 101 2.08 5.09 0.64
C VAL A 101 3.28 4.28 1.07
N SER A 102 3.99 4.78 2.08
CA SER A 102 5.10 4.08 2.72
C SER A 102 4.60 3.38 3.98
N VAL A 103 4.79 2.06 4.04
CA VAL A 103 4.33 1.19 5.13
C VAL A 103 5.55 0.59 5.82
N PRO A 104 5.82 0.94 7.08
CA PRO A 104 6.93 0.38 7.84
C PRO A 104 6.68 -1.08 8.21
N PRO A 105 7.72 -1.81 8.65
CA PRO A 105 7.58 -3.18 9.16
C PRO A 105 6.56 -3.29 10.29
N GLY A 106 6.00 -4.49 10.48
CA GLY A 106 5.10 -4.81 11.58
C GLY A 106 3.64 -4.41 11.37
N ILE A 107 3.29 -3.91 10.18
CA ILE A 107 1.92 -3.54 9.82
C ILE A 107 1.39 -4.55 8.81
N TRP A 108 0.27 -5.21 9.15
CA TRP A 108 -0.46 -6.04 8.21
C TRP A 108 -1.04 -5.17 7.11
N ASN A 109 -0.88 -5.62 5.88
CA ASN A 109 -1.44 -4.91 4.75
C ASN A 109 -2.02 -5.88 3.71
N GLY A 110 -2.94 -5.36 2.95
CA GLY A 110 -3.57 -6.03 1.83
C GLY A 110 -4.30 -5.03 0.97
N PHE A 111 -4.68 -5.43 -0.23
CA PHE A 111 -5.40 -4.53 -1.11
C PHE A 111 -6.43 -5.26 -1.98
N LYS A 112 -7.38 -4.48 -2.45
CA LYS A 112 -8.42 -4.90 -3.38
C LYS A 112 -8.46 -3.97 -4.57
N SER A 113 -8.49 -4.51 -5.78
CA SER A 113 -8.85 -3.75 -6.99
C SER A 113 -10.35 -3.42 -6.94
N VAL A 114 -10.71 -2.14 -7.01
CA VAL A 114 -12.07 -1.66 -6.77
C VAL A 114 -12.76 -1.08 -8.01
N GLU A 115 -12.24 -1.40 -9.18
CA GLU A 115 -12.83 -1.05 -10.47
C GLU A 115 -13.14 -2.30 -11.30
N ASN A 116 -13.96 -2.12 -12.35
CA ASN A 116 -14.26 -3.17 -13.32
C ASN A 116 -13.11 -3.46 -14.29
N LYS A 117 -11.96 -2.84 -14.06
CA LYS A 117 -10.72 -3.03 -14.83
C LYS A 117 -9.66 -3.60 -13.90
N PHE A 118 -8.59 -4.12 -14.50
CA PHE A 118 -7.40 -4.50 -13.75
C PHE A 118 -6.73 -3.27 -13.12
N SER A 119 -6.00 -3.52 -12.06
CA SER A 119 -5.15 -2.51 -11.43
C SER A 119 -3.71 -2.98 -11.35
N ILE A 120 -2.77 -2.05 -11.36
CA ILE A 120 -1.35 -2.33 -11.16
C ILE A 120 -0.83 -1.46 -10.03
N ILE A 121 -0.30 -2.11 -8.99
CA ILE A 121 0.51 -1.47 -7.95
C ILE A 121 1.99 -1.68 -8.28
N ALA A 122 2.78 -0.63 -8.20
CA ALA A 122 4.23 -0.72 -8.10
C ALA A 122 4.64 -0.66 -6.63
N ASN A 123 5.58 -1.51 -6.24
CA ASN A 123 6.26 -1.45 -4.95
C ASN A 123 7.76 -1.23 -5.17
N CYS A 124 8.31 -0.23 -4.50
CA CYS A 124 9.75 0.00 -4.40
C CYS A 124 10.16 -0.20 -2.95
N SER A 125 10.64 -1.39 -2.61
CA SER A 125 11.01 -1.75 -1.24
C SER A 125 12.48 -1.49 -0.93
N ASP A 126 12.78 -1.38 0.37
CA ASP A 126 14.12 -1.09 0.86
C ASP A 126 15.02 -2.32 1.03
N ILE A 127 14.44 -3.53 0.98
CA ILE A 127 15.17 -4.81 0.93
C ILE A 127 14.55 -5.72 -0.14
N PRO A 128 15.33 -6.65 -0.74
CA PRO A 128 14.79 -7.62 -1.67
C PRO A 128 13.90 -8.65 -0.95
N HIS A 129 13.02 -9.29 -1.71
CA HIS A 129 12.11 -10.29 -1.19
C HIS A 129 12.87 -11.46 -0.54
N GLU A 130 12.45 -11.78 0.67
CA GLU A 130 12.92 -12.93 1.45
C GLU A 130 11.70 -13.59 2.13
N ALA A 131 11.43 -14.85 1.79
CA ALA A 131 10.20 -15.52 2.26
C ALA A 131 10.09 -15.59 3.80
N LYS A 132 11.22 -15.73 4.52
CA LYS A 132 11.25 -15.81 5.99
C LYS A 132 10.98 -14.49 6.69
N GLU A 133 11.09 -13.39 5.97
CA GLU A 133 10.89 -12.02 6.46
C GLU A 133 9.39 -11.66 6.50
N MET A 134 8.53 -12.42 5.82
CA MET A 134 7.11 -12.11 5.64
C MET A 134 6.21 -13.16 6.30
N GLU A 135 5.14 -12.68 6.93
CA GLU A 135 4.03 -13.51 7.42
C GLU A 135 2.80 -13.31 6.53
N ARG A 136 1.95 -14.33 6.47
CA ARG A 136 0.72 -14.32 5.69
C ARG A 136 -0.47 -14.83 6.50
N LYS A 137 -1.66 -14.27 6.25
CA LYS A 137 -2.95 -14.75 6.73
C LYS A 137 -3.96 -14.71 5.58
N PRO A 138 -5.00 -15.59 5.59
CA PRO A 138 -6.09 -15.52 4.62
C PRO A 138 -6.77 -14.14 4.61
N PHE A 139 -7.30 -13.73 3.45
CA PHE A 139 -7.97 -12.43 3.32
C PHE A 139 -9.20 -12.28 4.22
N ASP A 140 -9.86 -13.40 4.55
CA ASP A 140 -11.03 -13.50 5.39
C ASP A 140 -10.73 -13.96 6.84
N ASP A 141 -9.47 -13.90 7.25
CA ASP A 141 -9.08 -14.27 8.60
C ASP A 141 -9.84 -13.42 9.63
N PRO A 142 -10.58 -14.04 10.58
CA PRO A 142 -11.38 -13.33 11.57
C PRO A 142 -10.56 -12.47 12.53
N TYR A 143 -9.25 -12.67 12.59
CA TYR A 143 -8.33 -11.85 13.39
C TYR A 143 -8.47 -10.35 13.13
N PHE A 144 -8.67 -9.98 11.85
CA PHE A 144 -8.76 -8.58 11.47
C PHE A 144 -10.14 -7.97 11.65
N ASN A 145 -11.18 -8.78 11.82
CA ASN A 145 -12.57 -8.34 11.90
C ASN A 145 -12.92 -7.32 10.78
N TYR A 146 -12.49 -7.63 9.55
CA TYR A 146 -12.59 -6.72 8.41
C TYR A 146 -13.35 -7.35 7.25
N SER A 147 -14.27 -6.60 6.67
CA SER A 147 -15.00 -7.01 5.46
C SER A 147 -14.47 -6.29 4.22
N TRP A 148 -14.07 -7.08 3.22
CA TRP A 148 -13.63 -6.58 1.92
C TRP A 148 -14.80 -6.24 0.98
N ASN A 149 -16.04 -6.39 1.41
CA ASN A 149 -17.22 -6.05 0.62
C ASN A 149 -17.29 -4.55 0.35
N ILE A 150 -17.98 -4.18 -0.75
CA ILE A 150 -18.23 -2.78 -1.06
C ILE A 150 -19.09 -2.19 0.05
N LYS A 151 -18.65 -1.08 0.61
CA LYS A 151 -19.44 -0.28 1.55
C LYS A 151 -20.28 0.71 0.74
N LEU A 152 -21.58 0.50 0.72
CA LEU A 152 -22.54 1.46 0.20
C LEU A 152 -22.85 2.40 1.37
N GLY A 153 -22.43 3.65 1.24
CA GLY A 153 -22.53 4.68 2.28
C GLY A 153 -23.96 5.04 2.70
#